data_104bebb68d8f136415cfd5589861e547
#
_entry.id   104bebb68d8f136415cfd5589861e547
#
_cell.length_a   1.000
_cell.length_b   1.000
_cell.length_c   1.000
_cell.angle_alpha   90.00
_cell.angle_beta   90.00
_cell.angle_gamma   90.00
#
_symmetry.space_group_name_H-M   'P 1'
#
loop_
_entity.id
_entity.type
_entity.pdbx_description
1 polymer ?
#
loop_
_entity_poly.entity_id
_entity_poly.type
_entity_poly.pdbx_seq_one_letter_code
_entity_poly.pdbx_strand_id
1 'polypeptide(L)'
;MAPPPAPGVWCPAVTFYTPESDTATLDLAAQKQYFEYLSKSGLTGLVVLGSNAEAFLLTRDEKRALMKCAREAVGPDYPLMVGISGFSVPQIMENISDAIEAGANYGLLLPAAYYGPAASKEVVVAFYDEVAQKSELPIVIYNFPGICNGVDLDSVTIAALAKRNPGKIVGVKLTCGSVAKITRLCAELPSDTFSTYAGQADWLVAGLAVGSAGCVSAFSNVFPKVCSKVYEWYTTGKTQEALELHRKAALAESPIKAGIAPTKHAVSQYSAKAAGIEGAEGKLNPRRPYLPVGDAIKTSVKSAMEELATIESIL
;
A
#
# COMPACT_ATOMS: atom_id res chain seq x y z
N MET A 1 -18.43 8.59 -14.40
CA MET A 1 -17.00 8.32 -14.20
C MET A 1 -16.84 7.70 -12.82
N ALA A 2 -15.93 6.74 -12.65
CA ALA A 2 -15.67 6.19 -11.33
C ALA A 2 -15.05 7.28 -10.42
N PRO A 3 -15.47 7.38 -9.14
CA PRO A 3 -14.87 8.32 -8.22
C PRO A 3 -13.41 7.92 -7.91
N PRO A 4 -12.54 8.88 -7.57
CA PRO A 4 -11.20 8.57 -7.09
C PRO A 4 -11.26 7.87 -5.72
N PRO A 5 -10.20 7.15 -5.31
CA PRO A 5 -10.16 6.57 -3.97
C PRO A 5 -10.29 7.63 -2.88
N ALA A 6 -11.05 7.31 -1.82
CA ALA A 6 -11.37 8.25 -0.75
C ALA A 6 -10.11 8.74 0.00
N PRO A 7 -10.06 10.02 0.39
CA PRO A 7 -8.97 10.59 1.19
C PRO A 7 -8.80 9.86 2.53
N GLY A 8 -7.55 9.70 2.99
CA GLY A 8 -7.21 9.08 4.26
C GLY A 8 -5.99 8.17 4.19
N VAL A 9 -5.91 7.23 5.12
CA VAL A 9 -4.80 6.27 5.23
C VAL A 9 -5.24 4.91 4.69
N TRP A 10 -4.52 4.42 3.69
CA TRP A 10 -4.70 3.09 3.10
C TRP A 10 -3.57 2.17 3.54
N CYS A 11 -3.91 0.95 3.98
CA CYS A 11 -2.93 -0.03 4.44
C CYS A 11 -2.62 -1.06 3.35
N PRO A 12 -1.37 -1.11 2.85
CA PRO A 12 -0.92 -2.19 1.95
C PRO A 12 -0.58 -3.44 2.78
N ALA A 13 -1.60 -4.24 3.08
CA ALA A 13 -1.55 -5.34 4.02
C ALA A 13 -0.48 -6.39 3.67
N VAL A 14 0.20 -6.90 4.69
CA VAL A 14 1.18 -8.00 4.59
C VAL A 14 0.48 -9.35 4.45
N THR A 15 1.21 -10.37 3.96
CA THR A 15 0.71 -11.75 3.80
C THR A 15 1.20 -12.66 4.92
N PHE A 16 0.31 -13.50 5.44
CA PHE A 16 0.57 -14.51 6.46
C PHE A 16 0.78 -15.88 5.81
N TYR A 17 1.77 -16.61 6.29
CA TYR A 17 2.09 -17.97 5.83
C TYR A 17 2.04 -18.97 6.97
N THR A 18 1.80 -20.24 6.65
CA THR A 18 1.91 -21.32 7.64
C THR A 18 3.39 -21.56 7.99
N PRO A 19 3.77 -21.63 9.28
CA PRO A 19 5.17 -21.76 9.67
C PRO A 19 5.78 -23.13 9.39
N GLU A 20 4.96 -24.14 9.11
CA GLU A 20 5.34 -25.57 9.14
C GLU A 20 5.69 -26.15 7.76
N SER A 21 5.59 -25.39 6.66
CA SER A 21 5.87 -25.93 5.34
C SER A 21 7.13 -25.33 4.72
N ASP A 22 7.98 -26.18 4.12
CA ASP A 22 9.12 -25.76 3.31
C ASP A 22 8.69 -24.88 2.12
N THR A 23 7.40 -24.92 1.74
CA THR A 23 6.80 -24.18 0.64
C THR A 23 6.02 -22.94 1.07
N ALA A 24 5.93 -22.63 2.36
CA ALA A 24 5.23 -21.46 2.92
C ALA A 24 3.84 -21.23 2.26
N THR A 25 2.86 -22.06 2.58
CA THR A 25 1.48 -21.89 2.12
C THR A 25 0.78 -20.74 2.85
N LEU A 26 -0.27 -20.18 2.24
CA LEU A 26 -1.03 -19.09 2.86
C LEU A 26 -1.74 -19.53 4.15
N ASP A 27 -1.63 -18.75 5.22
CA ASP A 27 -2.48 -18.87 6.40
C ASP A 27 -3.69 -17.95 6.27
N LEU A 28 -4.73 -18.42 5.56
CA LEU A 28 -5.93 -17.62 5.30
C LEU A 28 -6.74 -17.31 6.56
N ALA A 29 -6.62 -18.14 7.62
CA ALA A 29 -7.32 -17.86 8.88
C ALA A 29 -6.70 -16.66 9.60
N ALA A 30 -5.37 -16.65 9.76
CA ALA A 30 -4.64 -15.51 10.32
C ALA A 30 -4.80 -14.26 9.43
N GLN A 31 -4.78 -14.44 8.11
CA GLN A 31 -4.96 -13.37 7.15
C GLN A 31 -6.34 -12.69 7.28
N LYS A 32 -7.40 -13.48 7.40
CA LYS A 32 -8.77 -12.97 7.60
C LYS A 32 -8.89 -12.17 8.89
N GLN A 33 -8.41 -12.73 9.98
CA GLN A 33 -8.39 -12.07 11.30
C GLN A 33 -7.62 -10.73 11.24
N TYR A 34 -6.52 -10.69 10.49
CA TYR A 34 -5.74 -9.48 10.31
C TYR A 34 -6.45 -8.42 9.48
N PHE A 35 -7.11 -8.80 8.37
CA PHE A 35 -7.91 -7.88 7.59
C PHE A 35 -9.08 -7.29 8.39
N GLU A 36 -9.76 -8.12 9.20
CA GLU A 36 -10.82 -7.67 10.12
C GLU A 36 -10.31 -6.66 11.15
N TYR A 37 -9.13 -6.89 11.73
CA TYR A 37 -8.48 -5.96 12.65
C TYR A 37 -8.16 -4.62 11.98
N LEU A 38 -7.51 -4.66 10.83
CA LEU A 38 -7.13 -3.46 10.09
C LEU A 38 -8.36 -2.62 9.70
N SER A 39 -9.44 -3.25 9.24
CA SER A 39 -10.67 -2.54 8.83
C SER A 39 -11.36 -1.81 9.97
N LYS A 40 -11.10 -2.20 11.22
CA LYS A 40 -11.64 -1.58 12.44
C LYS A 40 -10.69 -0.55 13.09
N SER A 41 -9.52 -0.30 12.50
CA SER A 41 -8.47 0.54 13.08
C SER A 41 -8.47 1.98 12.55
N GLY A 42 -9.58 2.47 11.98
CA GLY A 42 -9.71 3.84 11.47
C GLY A 42 -9.09 4.07 10.08
N LEU A 43 -8.65 3.01 9.41
CA LEU A 43 -8.12 3.10 8.04
C LEU A 43 -9.23 3.34 7.02
N THR A 44 -8.92 4.09 5.96
CA THR A 44 -9.85 4.39 4.86
C THR A 44 -10.11 3.17 3.96
N GLY A 45 -9.11 2.32 3.80
CA GLY A 45 -9.21 1.12 2.96
C GLY A 45 -7.97 0.25 3.03
N LEU A 46 -8.05 -0.92 2.44
CA LEU A 46 -6.92 -1.84 2.31
C LEU A 46 -6.39 -1.88 0.88
N VAL A 47 -5.07 -2.06 0.76
CA VAL A 47 -4.43 -2.46 -0.49
C VAL A 47 -4.00 -3.91 -0.36
N VAL A 48 -4.64 -4.79 -1.11
CA VAL A 48 -4.32 -6.22 -1.19
C VAL A 48 -3.38 -6.44 -2.36
N LEU A 49 -2.45 -7.39 -2.26
CA LEU A 49 -1.47 -7.69 -3.32
C LEU A 49 -0.55 -6.52 -3.72
N GLY A 50 -0.28 -5.59 -2.79
CA GLY A 50 0.81 -4.62 -2.96
C GLY A 50 2.19 -5.26 -2.76
N SER A 51 3.26 -4.45 -2.82
CA SER A 51 4.64 -4.91 -2.59
C SER A 51 4.81 -5.55 -1.21
N ASN A 52 4.16 -5.02 -0.17
CA ASN A 52 4.22 -5.57 1.18
C ASN A 52 3.53 -6.93 1.32
N ALA A 53 2.60 -7.25 0.42
CA ALA A 53 1.98 -8.56 0.34
C ALA A 53 2.85 -9.61 -0.36
N GLU A 54 4.06 -9.25 -0.79
CA GLU A 54 4.93 -10.14 -1.56
C GLU A 54 4.27 -10.64 -2.87
N ALA A 55 3.46 -9.76 -3.52
CA ALA A 55 2.57 -10.13 -4.63
C ALA A 55 3.27 -10.84 -5.79
N PHE A 56 4.56 -10.51 -6.07
CA PHE A 56 5.35 -11.16 -7.12
C PHE A 56 5.89 -12.55 -6.75
N LEU A 57 5.74 -12.97 -5.48
CA LEU A 57 6.10 -14.30 -4.97
C LEU A 57 4.88 -15.22 -4.87
N LEU A 58 3.69 -14.73 -5.19
CA LEU A 58 2.44 -15.48 -5.08
C LEU A 58 2.03 -16.04 -6.43
N THR A 59 1.52 -17.27 -6.42
CA THR A 59 0.84 -17.85 -7.59
C THR A 59 -0.48 -17.12 -7.86
N ARG A 60 -1.09 -17.30 -9.05
CA ARG A 60 -2.38 -16.72 -9.38
C ARG A 60 -3.48 -17.19 -8.42
N ASP A 61 -3.50 -18.47 -8.10
CA ASP A 61 -4.51 -19.04 -7.20
C ASP A 61 -4.39 -18.48 -5.78
N GLU A 62 -3.16 -18.28 -5.28
CA GLU A 62 -2.92 -17.62 -4.00
C GLU A 62 -3.38 -16.15 -4.01
N LYS A 63 -3.14 -15.43 -5.10
CA LYS A 63 -3.63 -14.05 -5.26
C LYS A 63 -5.16 -14.00 -5.21
N ARG A 64 -5.84 -14.89 -5.93
CA ARG A 64 -7.31 -15.00 -5.90
C ARG A 64 -7.82 -15.34 -4.51
N ALA A 65 -7.18 -16.29 -3.82
CA ALA A 65 -7.54 -16.65 -2.45
C ALA A 65 -7.41 -15.47 -1.47
N LEU A 66 -6.33 -14.67 -1.58
CA LEU A 66 -6.13 -13.50 -0.74
C LEU A 66 -7.15 -12.38 -1.01
N MET A 67 -7.48 -12.12 -2.27
CA MET A 67 -8.50 -11.13 -2.64
C MET A 67 -9.87 -11.51 -2.11
N LYS A 68 -10.28 -12.77 -2.28
CA LYS A 68 -11.52 -13.31 -1.75
C LYS A 68 -11.55 -13.24 -0.22
N CYS A 69 -10.47 -13.68 0.44
CA CYS A 69 -10.32 -13.60 1.89
C CYS A 69 -10.47 -12.16 2.40
N ALA A 70 -9.87 -11.18 1.72
CA ALA A 70 -9.98 -9.76 2.09
C ALA A 70 -11.44 -9.29 2.00
N ARG A 71 -12.13 -9.56 0.89
CA ARG A 71 -13.53 -9.14 0.71
C ARG A 71 -14.45 -9.79 1.73
N GLU A 72 -14.27 -11.08 2.02
CA GLU A 72 -15.03 -11.79 3.07
C GLU A 72 -14.78 -11.23 4.47
N ALA A 73 -13.55 -10.79 4.74
CA ALA A 73 -13.17 -10.24 6.05
C ALA A 73 -13.77 -8.84 6.31
N VAL A 74 -13.77 -7.98 5.29
CA VAL A 74 -14.13 -6.56 5.49
C VAL A 74 -15.56 -6.21 5.05
N GLY A 75 -16.27 -7.15 4.41
CA GLY A 75 -17.62 -6.94 3.89
C GLY A 75 -17.66 -6.17 2.56
N PRO A 76 -18.86 -6.00 1.95
CA PRO A 76 -19.01 -5.49 0.59
C PRO A 76 -18.65 -4.01 0.43
N ASP A 77 -18.84 -3.20 1.46
CA ASP A 77 -18.78 -1.74 1.38
C ASP A 77 -17.40 -1.17 1.73
N TYR A 78 -16.54 -1.96 2.37
CA TYR A 78 -15.21 -1.48 2.76
C TYR A 78 -14.29 -1.36 1.55
N PRO A 79 -13.60 -0.21 1.33
CA PRO A 79 -12.82 0.01 0.12
C PRO A 79 -11.62 -0.91 -0.01
N LEU A 80 -11.51 -1.61 -1.15
CA LEU A 80 -10.38 -2.46 -1.51
C LEU A 80 -9.70 -1.95 -2.79
N MET A 81 -8.41 -1.74 -2.70
CA MET A 81 -7.51 -1.54 -3.83
C MET A 81 -6.66 -2.81 -4.00
N VAL A 82 -6.51 -3.31 -5.21
CA VAL A 82 -5.78 -4.55 -5.49
C VAL A 82 -4.58 -4.29 -6.38
N GLY A 83 -3.42 -4.82 -6.00
CA GLY A 83 -2.24 -4.84 -6.87
C GLY A 83 -2.47 -5.71 -8.09
N ILE A 84 -2.53 -5.09 -9.27
CA ILE A 84 -2.79 -5.76 -10.55
C ILE A 84 -1.55 -5.85 -11.45
N SER A 85 -0.37 -5.51 -10.91
CA SER A 85 0.87 -5.41 -11.69
C SER A 85 1.29 -6.75 -12.30
N GLY A 86 1.87 -6.65 -13.48
CA GLY A 86 2.43 -7.76 -14.26
C GLY A 86 3.42 -7.20 -15.29
N PHE A 87 4.00 -8.07 -16.10
CA PHE A 87 5.04 -7.68 -17.07
C PHE A 87 4.49 -7.54 -18.51
N SER A 88 3.23 -7.88 -18.73
CA SER A 88 2.56 -7.71 -20.02
C SER A 88 1.11 -7.29 -19.83
N VAL A 89 0.54 -6.62 -20.83
CA VAL A 89 -0.87 -6.23 -20.83
C VAL A 89 -1.81 -7.43 -20.64
N PRO A 90 -1.62 -8.59 -21.29
CA PRO A 90 -2.47 -9.77 -21.04
C PRO A 90 -2.45 -10.23 -19.58
N GLN A 91 -1.29 -10.31 -18.93
CA GLN A 91 -1.20 -10.67 -17.51
C GLN A 91 -1.96 -9.68 -16.61
N ILE A 92 -1.88 -8.39 -16.93
CA ILE A 92 -2.58 -7.35 -16.16
C ILE A 92 -4.09 -7.47 -16.36
N MET A 93 -4.55 -7.76 -17.57
CA MET A 93 -5.99 -7.98 -17.85
C MET A 93 -6.53 -9.21 -17.09
N GLU A 94 -5.75 -10.28 -16.98
CA GLU A 94 -6.11 -11.42 -16.11
C GLU A 94 -6.19 -11.00 -14.62
N ASN A 95 -5.21 -10.24 -14.13
CA ASN A 95 -5.23 -9.75 -12.74
C ASN A 95 -6.40 -8.80 -12.48
N ILE A 96 -6.79 -7.97 -13.46
CA ILE A 96 -7.97 -7.09 -13.38
C ILE A 96 -9.25 -7.92 -13.31
N SER A 97 -9.38 -8.95 -14.14
CA SER A 97 -10.55 -9.85 -14.12
C SER A 97 -10.70 -10.54 -12.77
N ASP A 98 -9.60 -11.07 -12.22
CA ASP A 98 -9.59 -11.71 -10.91
C ASP A 98 -9.94 -10.70 -9.78
N ALA A 99 -9.47 -9.45 -9.89
CA ALA A 99 -9.76 -8.39 -8.92
C ALA A 99 -11.24 -7.95 -8.97
N ILE A 100 -11.83 -7.84 -10.15
CA ILE A 100 -13.27 -7.54 -10.32
C ILE A 100 -14.12 -8.66 -9.74
N GLU A 101 -13.81 -9.92 -10.04
CA GLU A 101 -14.50 -11.09 -9.47
C GLU A 101 -14.47 -11.08 -7.94
N ALA A 102 -13.36 -10.64 -7.36
CA ALA A 102 -13.22 -10.50 -5.91
C ALA A 102 -13.85 -9.23 -5.31
N GLY A 103 -14.47 -8.38 -6.12
CA GLY A 103 -15.13 -7.15 -5.67
C GLY A 103 -14.18 -6.01 -5.32
N ALA A 104 -13.02 -5.90 -5.97
CA ALA A 104 -12.11 -4.76 -5.83
C ALA A 104 -12.75 -3.47 -6.33
N ASN A 105 -12.42 -2.35 -5.69
CA ASN A 105 -12.87 -1.02 -6.11
C ASN A 105 -11.86 -0.34 -7.05
N TYR A 106 -10.56 -0.64 -6.89
CA TYR A 106 -9.46 -0.01 -7.64
C TYR A 106 -8.35 -1.01 -7.92
N GLY A 107 -7.65 -0.83 -9.05
CA GLY A 107 -6.41 -1.53 -9.38
C GLY A 107 -5.18 -0.66 -9.13
N LEU A 108 -4.20 -1.15 -8.37
CA LEU A 108 -2.90 -0.49 -8.16
C LEU A 108 -1.87 -1.04 -9.14
N LEU A 109 -1.35 -0.21 -10.04
CA LEU A 109 -0.55 -0.63 -11.19
C LEU A 109 0.85 0.00 -11.20
N LEU A 110 1.88 -0.84 -11.05
CA LEU A 110 3.29 -0.48 -11.34
C LEU A 110 3.54 -0.44 -12.85
N PRO A 111 4.50 0.37 -13.33
CA PRO A 111 4.95 0.25 -14.72
C PRO A 111 5.59 -1.12 -14.97
N ALA A 112 5.46 -1.65 -16.20
CA ALA A 112 6.13 -2.87 -16.63
C ALA A 112 7.61 -2.59 -16.87
N ALA A 113 8.41 -2.66 -15.81
CA ALA A 113 9.80 -2.18 -15.80
C ALA A 113 10.87 -3.29 -15.69
N TYR A 114 10.49 -4.58 -15.87
CA TYR A 114 11.44 -5.69 -15.71
C TYR A 114 12.66 -5.56 -16.62
N TYR A 115 12.46 -5.17 -17.88
CA TYR A 115 13.54 -5.03 -18.86
C TYR A 115 14.31 -3.68 -18.75
N GLY A 116 14.16 -2.95 -17.65
CA GLY A 116 14.96 -1.76 -17.33
C GLY A 116 15.02 -0.73 -18.45
N PRO A 117 16.15 -0.59 -19.17
CA PRO A 117 16.32 0.45 -20.21
C PRO A 117 15.29 0.41 -21.35
N ALA A 118 14.68 -0.75 -21.62
CA ALA A 118 13.61 -0.87 -22.62
C ALA A 118 12.27 -0.24 -22.16
N ALA A 119 12.12 0.05 -20.87
CA ALA A 119 10.96 0.76 -20.32
C ALA A 119 11.11 2.29 -20.51
N SER A 120 11.26 2.74 -21.77
CA SER A 120 11.31 4.16 -22.08
C SER A 120 10.01 4.89 -21.68
N LYS A 121 10.04 6.22 -21.63
CA LYS A 121 8.85 7.03 -21.30
C LYS A 121 7.68 6.72 -22.26
N GLU A 122 7.96 6.58 -23.54
CA GLU A 122 6.97 6.28 -24.58
C GLU A 122 6.33 4.90 -24.34
N VAL A 123 7.15 3.88 -23.99
CA VAL A 123 6.67 2.53 -23.68
C VAL A 123 5.79 2.56 -22.43
N VAL A 124 6.21 3.24 -21.38
CA VAL A 124 5.43 3.35 -20.13
C VAL A 124 4.11 4.08 -20.36
N VAL A 125 4.12 5.16 -21.15
CA VAL A 125 2.90 5.93 -21.49
C VAL A 125 1.93 5.06 -22.30
N ALA A 126 2.41 4.40 -23.36
CA ALA A 126 1.59 3.51 -24.20
C ALA A 126 1.00 2.34 -23.38
N PHE A 127 1.79 1.79 -22.46
CA PHE A 127 1.36 0.74 -21.54
C PHE A 127 0.19 1.17 -20.66
N TYR A 128 0.28 2.33 -19.98
CA TYR A 128 -0.81 2.82 -19.13
C TYR A 128 -2.06 3.19 -19.95
N ASP A 129 -1.90 3.80 -21.12
CA ASP A 129 -3.01 4.14 -22.02
C ASP A 129 -3.73 2.86 -22.48
N GLU A 130 -3.00 1.82 -22.90
CA GLU A 130 -3.59 0.54 -23.35
C GLU A 130 -4.34 -0.17 -22.21
N VAL A 131 -3.73 -0.27 -21.02
CA VAL A 131 -4.38 -0.88 -19.86
C VAL A 131 -5.62 -0.09 -19.45
N ALA A 132 -5.56 1.25 -19.41
CA ALA A 132 -6.70 2.09 -19.05
C ALA A 132 -7.87 1.94 -20.02
N GLN A 133 -7.60 1.84 -21.34
CA GLN A 133 -8.63 1.64 -22.36
C GLN A 133 -9.35 0.29 -22.22
N LYS A 134 -8.62 -0.77 -21.85
CA LYS A 134 -9.15 -2.14 -21.74
C LYS A 134 -9.75 -2.45 -20.36
N SER A 135 -9.35 -1.70 -19.31
CA SER A 135 -9.76 -1.96 -17.93
C SER A 135 -11.19 -1.53 -17.65
N GLU A 136 -11.95 -2.40 -17.00
CA GLU A 136 -13.22 -2.05 -16.36
C GLU A 136 -13.02 -1.55 -14.92
N LEU A 137 -11.87 -1.87 -14.32
CA LEU A 137 -11.49 -1.43 -12.97
C LEU A 137 -10.76 -0.09 -13.04
N PRO A 138 -11.13 0.93 -12.24
CA PRO A 138 -10.39 2.19 -12.15
C PRO A 138 -8.97 1.96 -11.64
N ILE A 139 -7.98 2.64 -12.25
CA ILE A 139 -6.56 2.42 -12.01
C ILE A 139 -5.98 3.53 -11.16
N VAL A 140 -5.19 3.15 -10.15
CA VAL A 140 -4.27 4.01 -9.42
C VAL A 140 -2.84 3.70 -9.87
N ILE A 141 -2.15 4.68 -10.45
CA ILE A 141 -0.75 4.54 -10.84
C ILE A 141 0.10 4.31 -9.58
N TYR A 142 1.02 3.34 -9.63
CA TYR A 142 1.98 3.12 -8.56
C TYR A 142 3.38 3.51 -9.02
N ASN A 143 3.85 4.67 -8.60
CA ASN A 143 5.19 5.16 -8.92
C ASN A 143 6.18 4.80 -7.81
N PHE A 144 6.95 3.74 -8.04
CA PHE A 144 7.95 3.24 -7.10
C PHE A 144 9.27 2.90 -7.81
N PRO A 145 10.12 3.90 -8.08
CA PRO A 145 11.38 3.70 -8.80
C PRO A 145 12.29 2.62 -8.18
N GLY A 146 12.29 2.52 -6.84
CA GLY A 146 13.16 1.58 -6.11
C GLY A 146 12.93 0.10 -6.43
N ILE A 147 11.75 -0.28 -6.95
CA ILE A 147 11.44 -1.66 -7.36
C ILE A 147 11.15 -1.80 -8.85
N CYS A 148 11.22 -0.69 -9.59
CA CYS A 148 10.92 -0.63 -11.02
C CYS A 148 12.15 -0.24 -11.85
N ASN A 149 13.35 -0.76 -11.51
CA ASN A 149 14.59 -0.49 -12.24
C ASN A 149 14.88 1.01 -12.49
N GLY A 150 14.49 1.87 -11.52
CA GLY A 150 14.67 3.32 -11.62
C GLY A 150 13.64 4.05 -12.49
N VAL A 151 12.65 3.35 -13.06
CA VAL A 151 11.55 4.01 -13.80
C VAL A 151 10.74 4.87 -12.85
N ASP A 152 10.82 6.18 -13.07
CA ASP A 152 10.20 7.22 -12.24
C ASP A 152 9.37 8.17 -13.10
N LEU A 153 8.03 8.04 -13.05
CA LEU A 153 7.13 8.89 -13.78
C LEU A 153 7.18 10.32 -13.21
N ASP A 154 7.42 11.29 -14.07
CA ASP A 154 7.31 12.71 -13.71
C ASP A 154 5.85 13.15 -13.59
N SER A 155 5.61 14.29 -12.91
CA SER A 155 4.25 14.81 -12.67
C SER A 155 3.52 15.18 -13.97
N VAL A 156 4.25 15.63 -15.00
CA VAL A 156 3.67 15.99 -16.31
C VAL A 156 3.12 14.73 -16.99
N THR A 157 3.89 13.65 -16.96
CA THR A 157 3.48 12.34 -17.51
C THR A 157 2.25 11.79 -16.80
N ILE A 158 2.24 11.80 -15.46
CA ILE A 158 1.11 11.32 -14.66
C ILE A 158 -0.15 12.16 -14.95
N ALA A 159 -0.04 13.49 -14.95
CA ALA A 159 -1.16 14.38 -15.25
C ALA A 159 -1.70 14.18 -16.67
N ALA A 160 -0.81 14.02 -17.67
CA ALA A 160 -1.22 13.74 -19.03
C ALA A 160 -1.96 12.39 -19.16
N LEU A 161 -1.50 11.32 -18.48
CA LEU A 161 -2.18 10.04 -18.44
C LEU A 161 -3.57 10.14 -17.82
N ALA A 162 -3.72 10.85 -16.69
CA ALA A 162 -5.00 11.05 -16.03
C ALA A 162 -5.99 11.81 -16.93
N LYS A 163 -5.54 12.91 -17.57
CA LYS A 163 -6.38 13.74 -18.46
C LYS A 163 -6.83 13.01 -19.73
N ARG A 164 -5.98 12.12 -20.28
CA ARG A 164 -6.35 11.32 -21.47
C ARG A 164 -7.28 10.15 -21.14
N ASN A 165 -7.27 9.67 -19.91
CA ASN A 165 -8.04 8.50 -19.46
C ASN A 165 -8.98 8.86 -18.29
N PRO A 166 -9.92 9.80 -18.48
CA PRO A 166 -10.80 10.31 -17.44
C PRO A 166 -11.70 9.19 -16.88
N GLY A 167 -11.74 9.04 -15.54
CA GLY A 167 -12.50 8.00 -14.86
C GLY A 167 -11.88 6.59 -14.97
N LYS A 168 -10.77 6.43 -15.71
CA LYS A 168 -10.01 5.19 -15.84
C LYS A 168 -8.71 5.25 -15.03
N ILE A 169 -7.98 6.36 -15.09
CA ILE A 169 -6.82 6.63 -14.24
C ILE A 169 -7.26 7.67 -13.21
N VAL A 170 -7.51 7.22 -11.98
CA VAL A 170 -8.20 8.01 -10.95
C VAL A 170 -7.31 8.37 -9.74
N GLY A 171 -6.04 8.05 -9.79
CA GLY A 171 -5.12 8.40 -8.72
C GLY A 171 -3.69 7.93 -8.94
N VAL A 172 -2.83 8.30 -8.00
CA VAL A 172 -1.43 7.88 -7.94
C VAL A 172 -0.96 7.66 -6.51
N LYS A 173 -0.19 6.58 -6.30
CA LYS A 173 0.64 6.35 -5.10
C LYS A 173 2.09 6.69 -5.44
N LEU A 174 2.67 7.67 -4.75
CA LEU A 174 4.05 8.14 -4.95
C LEU A 174 4.99 7.58 -3.88
N THR A 175 5.71 6.51 -4.19
CA THR A 175 6.75 5.94 -3.30
C THR A 175 8.17 6.40 -3.71
N CYS A 176 8.25 7.44 -4.53
CA CYS A 176 9.49 8.11 -4.92
C CYS A 176 9.98 9.18 -3.93
N GLY A 177 9.20 9.50 -2.89
CA GLY A 177 9.56 10.47 -1.86
C GLY A 177 9.49 11.95 -2.28
N SER A 178 8.86 12.28 -3.39
CA SER A 178 8.84 13.66 -3.91
C SER A 178 7.58 14.42 -3.54
N VAL A 179 7.64 15.23 -2.48
CA VAL A 179 6.58 16.19 -2.14
C VAL A 179 6.33 17.18 -3.28
N ALA A 180 7.37 17.56 -4.02
CA ALA A 180 7.23 18.44 -5.20
C ALA A 180 6.37 17.82 -6.31
N LYS A 181 6.38 16.50 -6.50
CA LYS A 181 5.44 15.84 -7.43
C LYS A 181 4.01 15.90 -6.91
N ILE A 182 3.81 15.69 -5.60
CA ILE A 182 2.48 15.82 -4.97
C ILE A 182 1.95 17.23 -5.23
N THR A 183 2.73 18.27 -4.91
CA THR A 183 2.34 19.68 -5.10
C THR A 183 1.88 19.96 -6.52
N ARG A 184 2.68 19.55 -7.52
CA ARG A 184 2.33 19.79 -8.93
C ARG A 184 1.08 19.03 -9.37
N LEU A 185 0.92 17.77 -8.96
CA LEU A 185 -0.26 16.98 -9.32
C LEU A 185 -1.53 17.53 -8.66
N CYS A 186 -1.47 17.91 -7.38
CA CYS A 186 -2.62 18.50 -6.70
C CYS A 186 -2.98 19.90 -7.23
N ALA A 187 -2.01 20.65 -7.78
CA ALA A 187 -2.29 21.93 -8.44
C ALA A 187 -2.91 21.76 -9.83
N GLU A 188 -2.65 20.65 -10.52
CA GLU A 188 -3.05 20.42 -11.90
C GLU A 188 -4.29 19.55 -12.08
N LEU A 189 -4.53 18.62 -11.14
CA LEU A 189 -5.63 17.65 -11.20
C LEU A 189 -6.63 17.89 -10.06
N PRO A 190 -7.94 18.01 -10.37
CA PRO A 190 -8.97 18.22 -9.35
C PRO A 190 -9.10 17.01 -8.41
N SER A 191 -9.26 17.26 -7.11
CA SER A 191 -9.34 16.21 -6.07
C SER A 191 -10.63 15.38 -6.14
N ASP A 192 -11.66 15.85 -6.80
CA ASP A 192 -12.92 15.13 -7.05
C ASP A 192 -12.82 14.09 -8.18
N THR A 193 -11.74 14.14 -8.97
CA THR A 193 -11.51 13.22 -10.10
C THR A 193 -10.21 12.43 -9.98
N PHE A 194 -9.25 12.89 -9.16
CA PHE A 194 -7.94 12.27 -9.03
C PHE A 194 -7.36 12.37 -7.61
N SER A 195 -6.98 11.25 -7.01
CA SER A 195 -6.37 11.21 -5.69
C SER A 195 -4.85 11.01 -5.76
N THR A 196 -4.10 11.91 -5.14
CA THR A 196 -2.64 11.81 -5.02
C THR A 196 -2.26 11.37 -3.61
N TYR A 197 -1.58 10.22 -3.46
CA TYR A 197 -1.17 9.67 -2.17
C TYR A 197 0.34 9.68 -1.98
N ALA A 198 0.78 10.04 -0.77
CA ALA A 198 2.12 9.73 -0.28
C ALA A 198 2.30 8.20 -0.18
N GLY A 199 3.48 7.69 -0.50
CA GLY A 199 3.74 6.24 -0.49
C GLY A 199 4.31 5.69 0.81
N GLN A 200 4.55 6.54 1.82
CA GLN A 200 5.05 6.20 3.16
C GLN A 200 4.42 7.14 4.20
N ALA A 201 4.47 6.76 5.49
CA ALA A 201 3.84 7.55 6.54
C ALA A 201 4.66 8.78 6.95
N ASP A 202 5.97 8.73 6.88
CA ASP A 202 6.86 9.80 7.34
C ASP A 202 6.81 11.10 6.51
N TRP A 203 6.12 11.10 5.37
CA TRP A 203 5.77 12.36 4.69
C TRP A 203 4.26 12.58 4.52
N LEU A 204 3.45 11.91 5.33
CA LEU A 204 1.99 12.09 5.30
C LEU A 204 1.61 13.57 5.49
N VAL A 205 2.07 14.21 6.58
CA VAL A 205 1.73 15.61 6.87
C VAL A 205 2.28 16.56 5.81
N ALA A 206 3.52 16.34 5.32
CA ALA A 206 4.07 17.15 4.23
C ALA A 206 3.25 17.03 2.93
N GLY A 207 2.75 15.83 2.63
CA GLY A 207 1.83 15.60 1.52
C GLY A 207 0.51 16.31 1.71
N LEU A 208 -0.12 16.21 2.88
CA LEU A 208 -1.39 16.86 3.20
C LEU A 208 -1.28 18.39 3.10
N ALA A 209 -0.16 18.97 3.55
CA ALA A 209 0.09 20.40 3.45
C ALA A 209 0.09 20.95 2.03
N VAL A 210 0.34 20.12 1.03
CA VAL A 210 0.34 20.48 -0.39
C VAL A 210 -0.82 19.86 -1.19
N GLY A 211 -1.83 19.32 -0.48
CA GLY A 211 -3.09 18.88 -1.08
C GLY A 211 -3.21 17.37 -1.37
N SER A 212 -2.31 16.50 -0.86
CA SER A 212 -2.49 15.05 -1.05
C SER A 212 -3.77 14.55 -0.40
N ALA A 213 -4.34 13.48 -0.96
CA ALA A 213 -5.48 12.78 -0.38
C ALA A 213 -5.13 12.01 0.91
N GLY A 214 -3.85 11.79 1.20
CA GLY A 214 -3.38 11.02 2.34
C GLY A 214 -2.18 10.15 1.99
N CYS A 215 -2.11 8.93 2.55
CA CYS A 215 -1.02 8.02 2.23
C CYS A 215 -1.46 6.55 2.04
N VAL A 216 -0.63 5.81 1.33
CA VAL A 216 -0.65 4.34 1.24
C VAL A 216 0.66 3.82 1.81
N SER A 217 0.70 3.49 3.09
CA SER A 217 1.94 3.34 3.86
C SER A 217 2.11 1.94 4.46
N ALA A 218 3.33 1.38 4.34
CA ALA A 218 3.69 0.13 5.01
C ALA A 218 3.56 0.21 6.53
N PHE A 219 3.84 1.38 7.11
CA PHE A 219 3.79 1.61 8.55
C PHE A 219 2.39 1.49 9.15
N SER A 220 1.34 1.72 8.35
CA SER A 220 -0.04 1.48 8.78
C SER A 220 -0.39 0.00 9.02
N ASN A 221 0.47 -0.94 8.58
CA ASN A 221 0.38 -2.32 9.05
C ASN A 221 0.78 -2.44 10.53
N VAL A 222 1.76 -1.65 10.99
CA VAL A 222 2.31 -1.76 12.35
C VAL A 222 1.47 -1.00 13.36
N PHE A 223 1.18 0.28 13.05
CA PHE A 223 0.43 1.21 13.90
C PHE A 223 -0.69 1.91 13.10
N PRO A 224 -1.77 1.17 12.78
CA PRO A 224 -2.85 1.69 11.94
C PRO A 224 -3.60 2.87 12.59
N LYS A 225 -3.84 2.82 13.91
CA LYS A 225 -4.58 3.88 14.61
C LYS A 225 -3.75 5.16 14.72
N VAL A 226 -2.43 5.05 14.98
CA VAL A 226 -1.53 6.21 14.97
C VAL A 226 -1.54 6.89 13.60
N CYS A 227 -1.38 6.14 12.51
CA CYS A 227 -1.40 6.71 11.17
C CYS A 227 -2.74 7.41 10.86
N SER A 228 -3.86 6.76 11.21
CA SER A 228 -5.21 7.32 11.04
C SER A 228 -5.41 8.57 11.90
N LYS A 229 -4.87 8.58 13.14
CA LYS A 229 -4.96 9.71 14.07
C LYS A 229 -4.16 10.92 13.60
N VAL A 230 -2.97 10.73 13.05
CA VAL A 230 -2.18 11.82 12.41
C VAL A 230 -2.99 12.46 11.28
N TYR A 231 -3.60 11.64 10.41
CA TYR A 231 -4.45 12.14 9.33
C TYR A 231 -5.65 12.92 9.86
N GLU A 232 -6.41 12.32 10.80
CA GLU A 232 -7.59 12.94 11.43
C GLU A 232 -7.25 14.29 12.06
N TRP A 233 -6.23 14.33 12.91
CA TRP A 233 -5.85 15.56 13.60
C TRP A 233 -5.42 16.67 12.64
N TYR A 234 -4.63 16.32 11.61
CA TYR A 234 -4.21 17.31 10.64
C TYR A 234 -5.41 17.89 9.86
N THR A 235 -6.31 17.03 9.38
CA THR A 235 -7.46 17.44 8.56
C THR A 235 -8.57 18.13 9.37
N THR A 236 -8.59 17.96 10.68
CA THR A 236 -9.51 18.64 11.62
C THR A 236 -8.93 19.89 12.27
N GLY A 237 -7.74 20.33 11.84
CA GLY A 237 -7.10 21.58 12.31
C GLY A 237 -6.25 21.44 13.58
N LYS A 238 -6.10 20.24 14.14
CA LYS A 238 -5.18 19.96 15.26
C LYS A 238 -3.75 19.76 14.74
N THR A 239 -3.23 20.77 14.04
CA THR A 239 -1.98 20.66 13.26
C THR A 239 -0.76 20.42 14.16
N GLN A 240 -0.70 21.03 15.33
CA GLN A 240 0.45 20.89 16.23
C GLN A 240 0.52 19.46 16.79
N GLU A 241 -0.60 18.94 17.27
CA GLU A 241 -0.72 17.58 17.80
C GLU A 241 -0.43 16.54 16.71
N ALA A 242 -0.93 16.78 15.49
CA ALA A 242 -0.63 15.94 14.34
C ALA A 242 0.87 15.90 14.02
N LEU A 243 1.55 17.05 14.03
CA LEU A 243 2.99 17.14 13.79
C LEU A 243 3.82 16.46 14.87
N GLU A 244 3.43 16.59 16.15
CA GLU A 244 4.12 15.92 17.25
C GLU A 244 4.03 14.40 17.14
N LEU A 245 2.83 13.87 16.91
CA LEU A 245 2.61 12.43 16.71
C LEU A 245 3.30 11.93 15.43
N HIS A 246 3.24 12.71 14.35
CA HIS A 246 3.87 12.36 13.08
C HIS A 246 5.40 12.27 13.19
N ARG A 247 6.07 13.14 13.93
CA ARG A 247 7.53 13.08 14.17
C ARG A 247 7.92 11.78 14.89
N LYS A 248 7.15 11.37 15.91
CA LYS A 248 7.35 10.09 16.59
C LYS A 248 7.14 8.91 15.63
N ALA A 249 6.07 8.96 14.82
CA ALA A 249 5.77 7.96 13.82
C ALA A 249 6.88 7.83 12.76
N ALA A 250 7.44 8.95 12.29
CA ALA A 250 8.51 8.95 11.31
C ALA A 250 9.81 8.30 11.83
N LEU A 251 10.16 8.52 13.09
CA LEU A 251 11.31 7.86 13.74
C LEU A 251 11.06 6.36 13.89
N ALA A 252 9.86 5.97 14.31
CA ALA A 252 9.48 4.57 14.48
C ALA A 252 9.36 3.83 13.14
N GLU A 253 9.01 4.49 12.04
CA GLU A 253 8.95 3.89 10.69
C GLU A 253 10.34 3.57 10.14
N SER A 254 11.39 4.27 10.58
CA SER A 254 12.74 4.17 9.99
C SER A 254 13.29 2.74 9.88
N PRO A 255 13.22 1.85 10.90
CA PRO A 255 13.76 0.51 10.79
C PRO A 255 13.10 -0.37 9.73
N ILE A 256 11.82 -0.15 9.42
CA ILE A 256 11.09 -0.98 8.44
C ILE A 256 11.31 -0.54 6.99
N LYS A 257 11.95 0.59 6.76
CA LYS A 257 12.31 1.04 5.40
C LYS A 257 13.34 0.15 4.71
N ALA A 258 14.02 -0.71 5.47
CA ALA A 258 14.93 -1.70 4.93
C ALA A 258 14.23 -2.83 4.13
N GLY A 259 12.89 -2.92 4.14
CA GLY A 259 12.15 -3.82 3.28
C GLY A 259 11.02 -4.62 3.95
N ILE A 260 10.62 -5.71 3.28
CA ILE A 260 9.45 -6.51 3.69
C ILE A 260 9.70 -7.27 5.00
N ALA A 261 10.86 -7.89 5.17
CA ALA A 261 11.15 -8.70 6.35
C ALA A 261 11.12 -7.88 7.65
N PRO A 262 11.74 -6.68 7.75
CA PRO A 262 11.58 -5.81 8.91
C PRO A 262 10.14 -5.36 9.15
N THR A 263 9.39 -5.06 8.09
CA THR A 263 7.97 -4.71 8.18
C THR A 263 7.16 -5.85 8.78
N LYS A 264 7.30 -7.07 8.26
CA LYS A 264 6.59 -8.26 8.76
C LYS A 264 6.98 -8.59 10.20
N HIS A 265 8.27 -8.43 10.56
CA HIS A 265 8.70 -8.58 11.94
C HIS A 265 8.01 -7.56 12.86
N ALA A 266 7.98 -6.28 12.50
CA ALA A 266 7.28 -5.27 13.29
C ALA A 266 5.78 -5.59 13.43
N VAL A 267 5.11 -5.99 12.35
CA VAL A 267 3.71 -6.45 12.38
C VAL A 267 3.53 -7.60 13.37
N SER A 268 4.44 -8.58 13.38
CA SER A 268 4.35 -9.73 14.29
C SER A 268 4.47 -9.34 15.77
N GLN A 269 5.20 -8.26 16.05
CA GLN A 269 5.41 -7.81 17.44
C GLN A 269 4.26 -6.92 17.95
N TYR A 270 3.56 -6.19 17.07
CA TYR A 270 2.57 -5.18 17.46
C TYR A 270 1.16 -5.53 16.95
N SER A 271 0.81 -5.17 15.76
CA SER A 271 -0.58 -5.25 15.25
C SER A 271 -1.12 -6.67 15.12
N ALA A 272 -0.29 -7.66 14.75
CA ALA A 272 -0.74 -9.05 14.70
C ALA A 272 -1.08 -9.60 16.10
N LYS A 273 -0.33 -9.19 17.13
CA LYS A 273 -0.66 -9.51 18.54
C LYS A 273 -1.94 -8.79 18.97
N ALA A 274 -2.10 -7.51 18.61
CA ALA A 274 -3.31 -6.76 18.90
C ALA A 274 -4.54 -7.35 18.18
N ALA A 275 -4.35 -7.93 17.01
CA ALA A 275 -5.37 -8.69 16.29
C ALA A 275 -5.67 -10.07 16.91
N GLY A 276 -4.93 -10.51 17.93
CA GLY A 276 -5.11 -11.81 18.58
C GLY A 276 -4.56 -13.01 17.77
N ILE A 277 -3.63 -12.77 16.84
CA ILE A 277 -3.06 -13.84 16.01
C ILE A 277 -1.95 -14.57 16.77
N GLU A 278 -2.22 -15.81 17.15
CA GLU A 278 -1.25 -16.67 17.82
C GLU A 278 -0.13 -17.11 16.87
N GLY A 279 1.10 -17.21 17.40
CA GLY A 279 2.26 -17.61 16.61
C GLY A 279 2.65 -16.66 15.48
N ALA A 280 2.23 -15.38 15.56
CA ALA A 280 2.41 -14.37 14.51
C ALA A 280 3.86 -14.26 14.00
N GLU A 281 4.87 -14.44 14.87
CA GLU A 281 6.28 -14.33 14.48
C GLU A 281 6.65 -15.38 13.41
N GLY A 282 6.24 -16.64 13.60
CA GLY A 282 6.47 -17.70 12.60
C GLY A 282 5.66 -17.49 11.31
N LYS A 283 4.43 -17.00 11.44
CA LYS A 283 3.51 -16.76 10.30
C LYS A 283 3.88 -15.56 9.44
N LEU A 284 4.71 -14.65 9.95
CA LEU A 284 5.14 -13.43 9.26
C LEU A 284 6.60 -13.47 8.81
N ASN A 285 7.20 -14.65 8.72
CA ASN A 285 8.44 -14.80 7.96
C ASN A 285 8.18 -14.48 6.48
N PRO A 286 9.11 -13.80 5.80
CA PRO A 286 8.96 -13.57 4.35
C PRO A 286 9.04 -14.89 3.60
N ARG A 287 8.37 -14.96 2.42
CA ARG A 287 8.49 -16.11 1.52
C ARG A 287 9.90 -16.20 0.93
N ARG A 288 10.42 -17.43 0.81
CA ARG A 288 11.69 -17.66 0.10
C ARG A 288 11.66 -17.08 -1.32
N PRO A 289 12.78 -16.52 -1.83
CA PRO A 289 14.16 -16.63 -1.31
C PRO A 289 14.52 -15.64 -0.19
N TYR A 290 13.61 -14.78 0.25
CA TYR A 290 13.89 -13.79 1.29
C TYR A 290 13.97 -14.44 2.67
N LEU A 291 14.83 -13.86 3.53
CA LEU A 291 15.14 -14.40 4.84
C LEU A 291 14.48 -13.58 5.95
N PRO A 292 14.16 -14.20 7.10
CA PRO A 292 13.79 -13.47 8.31
C PRO A 292 14.88 -12.48 8.73
N VAL A 293 14.48 -11.46 9.50
CA VAL A 293 15.43 -10.47 10.02
C VAL A 293 16.36 -11.03 11.08
N GLY A 294 17.62 -10.57 11.10
CA GLY A 294 18.57 -10.85 12.16
C GLY A 294 18.36 -9.99 13.42
N ASP A 295 19.04 -10.34 14.51
CA ASP A 295 18.83 -9.75 15.85
C ASP A 295 19.08 -8.23 15.91
N ALA A 296 19.99 -7.70 15.11
CA ALA A 296 20.24 -6.26 15.05
C ALA A 296 19.01 -5.48 14.57
N ILE A 297 18.31 -5.98 13.56
CA ILE A 297 17.06 -5.37 13.07
C ILE A 297 15.94 -5.53 14.08
N LYS A 298 15.82 -6.71 14.71
CA LYS A 298 14.83 -6.95 15.79
C LYS A 298 14.99 -5.95 16.94
N THR A 299 16.23 -5.73 17.37
CA THR A 299 16.56 -4.76 18.42
C THR A 299 16.22 -3.34 18.00
N SER A 300 16.57 -2.96 16.77
CA SER A 300 16.26 -1.62 16.22
C SER A 300 14.75 -1.37 16.15
N VAL A 301 13.97 -2.34 15.65
CA VAL A 301 12.50 -2.27 15.61
C VAL A 301 11.93 -2.08 17.01
N LYS A 302 12.34 -2.90 17.97
CA LYS A 302 11.87 -2.80 19.37
C LYS A 302 12.17 -1.42 19.96
N SER A 303 13.41 -0.96 19.88
CA SER A 303 13.83 0.32 20.48
C SER A 303 13.12 1.52 19.84
N ALA A 304 12.95 1.53 18.51
CA ALA A 304 12.34 2.66 17.81
C ALA A 304 10.82 2.73 17.99
N MET A 305 10.15 1.61 18.30
CA MET A 305 8.69 1.52 18.29
C MET A 305 8.04 1.45 19.67
N GLU A 306 8.79 1.30 20.76
CA GLU A 306 8.28 1.09 22.12
C GLU A 306 7.35 2.22 22.59
N GLU A 307 7.74 3.48 22.38
CA GLU A 307 6.93 4.64 22.74
C GLU A 307 5.63 4.66 21.93
N LEU A 308 5.73 4.42 20.62
CA LEU A 308 4.57 4.48 19.74
C LEU A 308 3.59 3.32 19.98
N ALA A 309 4.08 2.15 20.38
CA ALA A 309 3.25 1.02 20.78
C ALA A 309 2.35 1.35 21.97
N THR A 310 2.87 2.11 22.95
CA THR A 310 2.07 2.59 24.07
C THR A 310 0.97 3.53 23.60
N ILE A 311 1.29 4.48 22.70
CA ILE A 311 0.31 5.40 22.11
C ILE A 311 -0.76 4.65 21.33
N GLU A 312 -0.37 3.71 20.46
CA GLU A 312 -1.31 2.89 19.65
C GLU A 312 -2.31 2.12 20.52
N SER A 313 -1.87 1.63 21.69
CA SER A 313 -2.70 0.82 22.58
C SER A 313 -3.82 1.59 23.27
N ILE A 314 -3.70 2.91 23.40
CA ILE A 314 -4.69 3.78 24.06
C ILE A 314 -5.58 4.55 23.08
N LEU A 315 -5.27 4.50 21.78
CA LEU A 315 -6.12 5.01 20.69
C LEU A 315 -7.19 3.98 20.30
#